data_69ca23f992d589807457bdec59802bbe
#
_entry.id   69ca23f992d589807457bdec59802bbe
#
_cell.length_a   1.000
_cell.length_b   1.000
_cell.length_c   1.000
_cell.angle_alpha   90.00
_cell.angle_beta   90.00
_cell.angle_gamma   90.00
#
_symmetry.space_group_name_H-M   'P 1'
#
loop_
_entity.id
_entity.type
_entity.pdbx_description
1 polymer ?
#
loop_
_entity_poly.entity_id
_entity_poly.type
_entity_poly.pdbx_seq_one_letter_code
_entity_poly.pdbx_strand_id
1 'polypeptide(L)'
;MRNSQARMTFIFVTILLDAIGIGLVVPILPEVIRRFGSDEAFVSTFYGYFISLYSFMLFFASPLLGSLSDRFGRRPVLLIALCGSGLDYLLMAFAPNLTILFIGRVISGLTGASITVASSYIADVSTDENRTQNFGMIGAAFGLGFVIGPAIGGIIGSFGHNWPFILAAIMSLTNFIFGLFVLPESLPAEKRKTKVDKSQLNPIRSVITAMFYSPAAILIWAFFLTNLAGQSHPSIWALFTHYKFQWNSMEIGISLTVVGIAFGLGQGFTTRIVTPKIGELKSVIYGLIVLVANFLLYALVTKSWMLYAATSLLLFTSIVMPSLQSMITKGTPSEEQGELQGTLVAITSLTSIIGPLVYTGLFSFFTKKDHYPLPGAPYIAAAGFTLVCLFLVLKGRHKIREQSTK
;
A
#
# COMPACT_ATOMS: atom_id res chain seq x y z
N MET A 1 15.43 -2.52 30.06
CA MET A 1 14.67 -1.43 29.40
C MET A 1 15.42 -0.74 28.26
N ARG A 2 16.68 -0.30 28.45
CA ARG A 2 17.46 0.43 27.40
C ARG A 2 17.63 -0.37 26.09
N ASN A 3 17.83 -1.69 26.15
CA ASN A 3 17.96 -2.54 24.95
C ASN A 3 16.65 -2.78 24.18
N SER A 4 15.49 -2.79 24.83
CA SER A 4 14.19 -2.98 24.15
C SER A 4 13.81 -1.75 23.35
N GLN A 5 14.02 -0.55 23.90
CA GLN A 5 13.71 0.70 23.23
C GLN A 5 14.61 0.94 21.99
N ALA A 6 15.90 0.60 22.09
CA ALA A 6 16.81 0.69 20.95
C ALA A 6 16.42 -0.24 19.79
N ARG A 7 15.94 -1.46 20.10
CA ARG A 7 15.42 -2.43 19.12
C ARG A 7 14.20 -1.90 18.39
N MET A 8 13.24 -1.37 19.14
CA MET A 8 12.01 -0.80 18.57
C MET A 8 12.30 0.41 17.70
N THR A 9 13.22 1.29 18.14
CA THR A 9 13.64 2.45 17.33
C THR A 9 14.28 2.01 16.02
N PHE A 10 15.13 0.99 16.02
CA PHE A 10 15.73 0.44 14.80
C PHE A 10 14.65 -0.07 13.84
N ILE A 11 13.71 -0.87 14.32
CA ILE A 11 12.63 -1.41 13.48
C ILE A 11 11.74 -0.28 12.93
N PHE A 12 11.40 0.71 13.76
CA PHE A 12 10.65 1.88 13.31
C PHE A 12 11.38 2.63 12.18
N VAL A 13 12.67 2.90 12.36
CA VAL A 13 13.50 3.56 11.34
C VAL A 13 13.57 2.70 10.08
N THR A 14 13.72 1.39 10.20
CA THR A 14 13.71 0.46 9.06
C THR A 14 12.43 0.58 8.25
N ILE A 15 11.26 0.48 8.88
CA ILE A 15 9.97 0.58 8.21
C ILE A 15 9.77 1.98 7.60
N LEU A 16 10.19 3.02 8.31
CA LEU A 16 10.13 4.40 7.82
C LEU A 16 10.99 4.59 6.56
N LEU A 17 12.23 4.10 6.57
CA LEU A 17 13.12 4.19 5.41
C LEU A 17 12.60 3.38 4.22
N ASP A 18 12.03 2.21 4.44
CA ASP A 18 11.38 1.41 3.40
C ASP A 18 10.19 2.17 2.79
N ALA A 19 9.33 2.77 3.62
CA ALA A 19 8.19 3.56 3.15
C ALA A 19 8.62 4.83 2.40
N ILE A 20 9.67 5.51 2.87
CA ILE A 20 10.28 6.65 2.15
C ILE A 20 10.83 6.17 0.81
N GLY A 21 11.56 5.05 0.77
CA GLY A 21 12.13 4.48 -0.46
C GLY A 21 11.08 4.20 -1.53
N ILE A 22 9.94 3.63 -1.14
CA ILE A 22 8.79 3.44 -2.04
C ILE A 22 8.27 4.80 -2.52
N GLY A 23 8.08 5.75 -1.62
CA GLY A 23 7.57 7.09 -1.91
C GLY A 23 8.49 7.92 -2.84
N LEU A 24 9.81 7.76 -2.71
CA LEU A 24 10.80 8.44 -3.55
C LEU A 24 10.63 8.11 -5.05
N VAL A 25 10.26 6.87 -5.36
CA VAL A 25 10.18 6.37 -6.73
C VAL A 25 8.90 6.78 -7.44
N VAL A 26 7.78 6.88 -6.72
CA VAL A 26 6.44 7.09 -7.31
C VAL A 26 6.37 8.32 -8.24
N PRO A 27 6.83 9.53 -7.87
CA PRO A 27 6.68 10.71 -8.71
C PRO A 27 7.55 10.71 -9.96
N ILE A 28 8.65 9.94 -9.97
CA ILE A 28 9.62 9.91 -11.08
C ILE A 28 9.44 8.73 -12.02
N LEU A 29 8.73 7.68 -11.60
CA LEU A 29 8.67 6.42 -12.33
C LEU A 29 8.09 6.55 -13.75
N PRO A 30 7.04 7.36 -14.02
CA PRO A 30 6.58 7.58 -15.39
C PRO A 30 7.67 8.15 -16.30
N GLU A 31 8.48 9.08 -15.80
CA GLU A 31 9.58 9.69 -16.55
C GLU A 31 10.72 8.70 -16.82
N VAL A 32 11.01 7.83 -15.85
CA VAL A 32 11.99 6.74 -16.04
C VAL A 32 11.56 5.79 -17.15
N ILE A 33 10.28 5.42 -17.18
CA ILE A 33 9.74 4.54 -18.23
C ILE A 33 9.73 5.25 -19.58
N ARG A 34 9.42 6.57 -19.62
CA ARG A 34 9.40 7.39 -20.84
C ARG A 34 10.76 7.45 -21.54
N ARG A 35 11.88 7.22 -20.86
CA ARG A 35 13.21 7.08 -21.49
C ARG A 35 13.30 5.91 -22.48
N PHE A 36 12.44 4.91 -22.33
CA PHE A 36 12.42 3.72 -23.17
C PHE A 36 11.31 3.71 -24.22
N GLY A 37 10.36 4.67 -24.14
CA GLY A 37 9.29 4.86 -25.10
C GLY A 37 8.42 6.05 -24.71
N SER A 38 8.22 6.98 -25.65
CA SER A 38 7.61 8.28 -25.41
C SER A 38 6.08 8.33 -25.54
N ASP A 39 5.45 7.26 -26.05
CA ASP A 39 4.00 7.19 -26.19
C ASP A 39 3.33 7.02 -24.81
N GLU A 40 2.29 7.82 -24.53
CA GLU A 40 1.60 7.78 -23.22
C GLU A 40 0.93 6.43 -22.95
N ALA A 41 0.45 5.75 -23.98
CA ALA A 41 -0.11 4.41 -23.84
C ALA A 41 0.97 3.38 -23.48
N PHE A 42 2.17 3.52 -24.05
CA PHE A 42 3.34 2.73 -23.68
C PHE A 42 3.72 2.98 -22.22
N VAL A 43 3.90 4.24 -21.84
CA VAL A 43 4.32 4.61 -20.48
C VAL A 43 3.33 4.09 -19.44
N SER A 44 2.03 4.30 -19.64
CA SER A 44 1.01 3.86 -18.70
C SER A 44 0.90 2.34 -18.59
N THR A 45 1.02 1.61 -19.70
CA THR A 45 0.98 0.14 -19.71
C THR A 45 2.16 -0.44 -18.92
N PHE A 46 3.38 0.01 -19.21
CA PHE A 46 4.57 -0.48 -18.51
C PHE A 46 4.64 -0.03 -17.06
N TYR A 47 4.10 1.16 -16.73
CA TYR A 47 3.93 1.61 -15.35
C TYR A 47 3.01 0.67 -14.57
N GLY A 48 1.88 0.28 -15.14
CA GLY A 48 0.97 -0.69 -14.53
C GLY A 48 1.62 -2.05 -14.29
N TYR A 49 2.31 -2.58 -15.29
CA TYR A 49 3.06 -3.84 -15.15
C TYR A 49 4.13 -3.75 -14.06
N PHE A 50 4.84 -2.64 -14.00
CA PHE A 50 5.90 -2.41 -13.03
C PHE A 50 5.40 -2.43 -11.58
N ILE A 51 4.26 -1.77 -11.30
CA ILE A 51 3.65 -1.77 -9.96
C ILE A 51 3.05 -3.14 -9.64
N SER A 52 2.33 -3.73 -10.59
CA SER A 52 1.68 -5.03 -10.38
C SER A 52 2.67 -6.15 -10.18
N LEU A 53 3.80 -6.15 -10.89
CA LEU A 53 4.86 -7.15 -10.75
C LEU A 53 5.46 -7.12 -9.34
N TYR A 54 5.73 -5.93 -8.79
CA TYR A 54 6.18 -5.79 -7.41
C TYR A 54 5.18 -6.40 -6.42
N SER A 55 3.91 -6.05 -6.56
CA SER A 55 2.84 -6.54 -5.67
C SER A 55 2.63 -8.05 -5.81
N PHE A 56 2.76 -8.57 -7.02
CA PHE A 56 2.70 -10.01 -7.32
C PHE A 56 3.83 -10.78 -6.63
N MET A 57 5.06 -10.30 -6.79
CA MET A 57 6.21 -10.93 -6.15
C MET A 57 6.13 -10.85 -4.62
N LEU A 58 5.72 -9.69 -4.08
CA LEU A 58 5.52 -9.47 -2.64
C LEU A 58 4.46 -10.41 -2.06
N PHE A 59 3.35 -10.65 -2.78
CA PHE A 59 2.27 -11.54 -2.36
C PHE A 59 2.76 -12.97 -2.08
N PHE A 60 3.63 -13.49 -2.93
CA PHE A 60 4.22 -14.83 -2.74
C PHE A 60 5.44 -14.82 -1.79
N ALA A 61 6.22 -13.75 -1.81
CA ALA A 61 7.42 -13.64 -0.99
C ALA A 61 7.09 -13.45 0.50
N SER A 62 6.01 -12.72 0.84
CA SER A 62 5.68 -12.41 2.25
C SER A 62 5.49 -13.64 3.14
N PRO A 63 4.66 -14.63 2.78
CA PRO A 63 4.54 -15.86 3.58
C PRO A 63 5.84 -16.67 3.61
N LEU A 64 6.57 -16.68 2.49
CA LEU A 64 7.85 -17.42 2.40
C LEU A 64 8.89 -16.79 3.33
N LEU A 65 9.11 -15.48 3.27
CA LEU A 65 10.07 -14.78 4.12
C LEU A 65 9.65 -14.81 5.60
N GLY A 66 8.36 -14.74 5.90
CA GLY A 66 7.83 -14.97 7.23
C GLY A 66 8.24 -16.34 7.78
N SER A 67 7.99 -17.39 7.00
CA SER A 67 8.35 -18.77 7.37
C SER A 67 9.86 -19.01 7.43
N LEU A 68 10.65 -18.41 6.53
CA LEU A 68 12.11 -18.45 6.59
C LEU A 68 12.62 -17.75 7.84
N SER A 69 12.01 -16.65 8.25
CA SER A 69 12.38 -15.93 9.47
C SER A 69 12.02 -16.69 10.75
N ASP A 70 10.96 -17.51 10.72
CA ASP A 70 10.65 -18.46 11.82
C ASP A 70 11.71 -19.57 11.97
N ARG A 71 12.35 -19.95 10.86
CA ARG A 71 13.34 -21.04 10.85
C ARG A 71 14.77 -20.55 11.10
N PHE A 72 15.19 -19.48 10.41
CA PHE A 72 16.57 -19.02 10.45
C PHE A 72 16.81 -17.90 11.47
N GLY A 73 15.72 -17.32 12.01
CA GLY A 73 15.73 -16.15 12.86
C GLY A 73 15.30 -14.89 12.12
N ARG A 74 14.82 -13.90 12.85
CA ARG A 74 14.30 -12.63 12.28
C ARG A 74 15.40 -11.77 11.69
N ARG A 75 16.52 -11.65 12.44
CA ARG A 75 17.65 -10.78 12.09
C ARG A 75 18.26 -11.10 10.72
N PRO A 76 18.71 -12.34 10.40
CA PRO A 76 19.35 -12.61 9.11
C PRO A 76 18.40 -12.39 7.94
N VAL A 77 17.12 -12.75 8.05
CA VAL A 77 16.14 -12.56 6.96
C VAL A 77 15.86 -11.07 6.74
N LEU A 78 15.72 -10.26 7.79
CA LEU A 78 15.54 -8.83 7.70
C LEU A 78 16.76 -8.15 7.06
N LEU A 79 17.97 -8.54 7.44
CA LEU A 79 19.20 -7.99 6.86
C LEU A 79 19.34 -8.35 5.38
N ILE A 80 19.03 -9.58 4.97
CA ILE A 80 19.02 -9.98 3.55
C ILE A 80 18.00 -9.15 2.77
N ALA A 81 16.81 -8.92 3.33
CA ALA A 81 15.79 -8.09 2.70
C ALA A 81 16.28 -6.65 2.50
N LEU A 82 16.89 -6.02 3.50
CA LEU A 82 17.45 -4.66 3.40
C LEU A 82 18.59 -4.57 2.38
N CYS A 83 19.50 -5.54 2.37
CA CYS A 83 20.58 -5.62 1.39
C CYS A 83 20.02 -5.75 -0.03
N GLY A 84 19.06 -6.66 -0.23
CA GLY A 84 18.41 -6.89 -1.51
C GLY A 84 17.68 -5.66 -2.03
N SER A 85 16.96 -4.93 -1.16
CA SER A 85 16.31 -3.66 -1.52
C SER A 85 17.31 -2.59 -1.93
N GLY A 86 18.44 -2.48 -1.22
CA GLY A 86 19.49 -1.52 -1.57
C GLY A 86 20.14 -1.84 -2.92
N LEU A 87 20.44 -3.10 -3.18
CA LEU A 87 20.99 -3.55 -4.46
C LEU A 87 19.99 -3.38 -5.62
N ASP A 88 18.72 -3.64 -5.38
CA ASP A 88 17.64 -3.41 -6.34
C ASP A 88 17.53 -1.93 -6.74
N TYR A 89 17.54 -1.02 -5.77
CA TYR A 89 17.52 0.41 -6.08
C TYR A 89 18.74 0.84 -6.91
N LEU A 90 19.93 0.30 -6.64
CA LEU A 90 21.11 0.56 -7.50
C LEU A 90 20.92 0.03 -8.91
N LEU A 91 20.39 -1.20 -9.05
CA LEU A 91 20.11 -1.81 -10.32
C LEU A 91 19.11 -0.98 -11.13
N MET A 92 18.05 -0.49 -10.49
CA MET A 92 17.07 0.39 -11.13
C MET A 92 17.63 1.77 -11.49
N ALA A 93 18.50 2.36 -10.66
CA ALA A 93 19.15 3.63 -10.93
C ALA A 93 19.94 3.63 -12.24
N PHE A 94 20.60 2.51 -12.55
CA PHE A 94 21.46 2.35 -13.70
C PHE A 94 20.90 1.42 -14.78
N ALA A 95 19.60 1.11 -14.76
CA ALA A 95 18.96 0.24 -15.71
C ALA A 95 19.09 0.78 -17.17
N PRO A 96 19.76 0.05 -18.08
CA PRO A 96 19.94 0.47 -19.46
C PRO A 96 18.71 0.21 -20.35
N ASN A 97 17.80 -0.63 -19.90
CA ASN A 97 16.59 -1.02 -20.62
C ASN A 97 15.47 -1.44 -19.64
N LEU A 98 14.26 -1.60 -20.18
CA LEU A 98 13.09 -2.03 -19.41
C LEU A 98 13.28 -3.41 -18.78
N THR A 99 13.95 -4.34 -19.44
CA THR A 99 14.13 -5.71 -18.90
C THR A 99 14.89 -5.67 -17.57
N ILE A 100 15.97 -4.91 -17.50
CA ILE A 100 16.75 -4.76 -16.26
C ILE A 100 15.93 -4.02 -15.19
N LEU A 101 15.14 -3.00 -15.58
CA LEU A 101 14.24 -2.30 -14.66
C LEU A 101 13.19 -3.26 -14.05
N PHE A 102 12.64 -4.17 -14.87
CA PHE A 102 11.68 -5.19 -14.41
C PHE A 102 12.34 -6.30 -13.57
N ILE A 103 13.58 -6.70 -13.88
CA ILE A 103 14.35 -7.62 -13.02
C ILE A 103 14.53 -6.98 -11.63
N GLY A 104 14.85 -5.68 -11.56
CA GLY A 104 14.86 -4.95 -10.30
C GLY A 104 13.55 -5.09 -9.56
N ARG A 105 12.42 -4.94 -10.21
CA ARG A 105 11.10 -5.11 -9.56
C ARG A 105 10.83 -6.51 -9.03
N VAL A 106 11.30 -7.53 -9.70
CA VAL A 106 11.24 -8.91 -9.19
C VAL A 106 12.05 -9.03 -7.89
N ILE A 107 13.27 -8.51 -7.90
CA ILE A 107 14.14 -8.53 -6.71
C ILE A 107 13.50 -7.71 -5.58
N SER A 108 13.02 -6.50 -5.87
CA SER A 108 12.34 -5.62 -4.93
C SER A 108 11.12 -6.30 -4.28
N GLY A 109 10.28 -6.97 -5.07
CA GLY A 109 9.12 -7.69 -4.55
C GLY A 109 9.50 -8.90 -3.68
N LEU A 110 10.57 -9.62 -4.06
CA LEU A 110 11.08 -10.75 -3.28
C LEU A 110 11.70 -10.30 -1.94
N THR A 111 12.36 -9.13 -1.92
CA THR A 111 13.01 -8.58 -0.71
C THR A 111 12.12 -7.64 0.08
N GLY A 112 11.08 -7.06 -0.53
CA GLY A 112 10.17 -6.07 0.08
C GLY A 112 9.30 -6.61 1.22
N ALA A 113 9.32 -7.91 1.50
CA ALA A 113 8.64 -8.49 2.66
C ALA A 113 9.38 -8.22 4.01
N SER A 114 10.33 -7.28 4.05
CA SER A 114 10.95 -6.73 5.26
C SER A 114 9.91 -6.38 6.33
N ILE A 115 8.77 -5.81 5.92
CA ILE A 115 7.65 -5.44 6.79
C ILE A 115 7.05 -6.65 7.51
N THR A 116 6.90 -7.78 6.81
CA THR A 116 6.36 -9.02 7.40
C THR A 116 7.31 -9.53 8.49
N VAL A 117 8.61 -9.51 8.22
CA VAL A 117 9.63 -9.93 9.21
C VAL A 117 9.74 -8.91 10.34
N ALA A 118 9.68 -7.61 10.05
CA ALA A 118 9.68 -6.55 11.06
C ALA A 118 8.45 -6.64 11.98
N SER A 119 7.27 -6.95 11.45
CA SER A 119 6.05 -7.18 12.24
C SER A 119 6.21 -8.38 13.17
N SER A 120 6.80 -9.47 12.69
CA SER A 120 7.10 -10.64 13.51
C SER A 120 8.15 -10.31 14.60
N TYR A 121 9.17 -9.52 14.26
CA TYR A 121 10.15 -9.02 15.23
C TYR A 121 9.49 -8.19 16.34
N ILE A 122 8.59 -7.27 15.96
CA ILE A 122 7.81 -6.46 16.91
C ILE A 122 6.98 -7.36 17.83
N ALA A 123 6.33 -8.40 17.28
CA ALA A 123 5.57 -9.36 18.08
C ALA A 123 6.43 -10.07 19.11
N ASP A 124 7.65 -10.48 18.72
CA ASP A 124 8.59 -11.21 19.58
C ASP A 124 9.11 -10.36 20.75
N VAL A 125 9.26 -9.04 20.57
CA VAL A 125 9.84 -8.13 21.59
C VAL A 125 8.79 -7.36 22.38
N SER A 126 7.50 -7.48 22.03
CA SER A 126 6.39 -6.79 22.69
C SER A 126 5.81 -7.60 23.84
N THR A 127 5.46 -6.92 24.92
CA THR A 127 4.61 -7.44 26.00
C THR A 127 3.14 -7.18 25.68
N ASP A 128 2.22 -7.85 26.36
CA ASP A 128 0.77 -7.64 26.14
C ASP A 128 0.35 -6.18 26.36
N GLU A 129 1.00 -5.48 27.31
CA GLU A 129 0.67 -4.08 27.63
C GLU A 129 1.11 -3.10 26.51
N ASN A 130 2.23 -3.36 25.82
CA ASN A 130 2.79 -2.42 24.84
C ASN A 130 2.60 -2.87 23.38
N ARG A 131 2.05 -4.07 23.17
CA ARG A 131 1.92 -4.68 21.83
C ARG A 131 1.14 -3.80 20.86
N THR A 132 -0.01 -3.29 21.27
CA THR A 132 -0.85 -2.41 20.43
C THR A 132 -0.12 -1.13 20.07
N GLN A 133 0.61 -0.52 21.00
CA GLN A 133 1.39 0.68 20.75
C GLN A 133 2.53 0.40 19.76
N ASN A 134 3.24 -0.70 19.93
CA ASN A 134 4.37 -1.09 19.08
C ASN A 134 3.91 -1.39 17.64
N PHE A 135 2.78 -2.08 17.45
CA PHE A 135 2.20 -2.25 16.12
C PHE A 135 1.68 -0.95 15.51
N GLY A 136 1.18 -0.02 16.32
CA GLY A 136 0.80 1.31 15.87
C GLY A 136 1.96 2.12 15.27
N MET A 137 3.20 1.85 15.68
CA MET A 137 4.40 2.47 15.11
C MET A 137 4.60 2.09 13.64
N ILE A 138 4.17 0.90 13.20
CA ILE A 138 4.22 0.51 11.78
C ILE A 138 3.39 1.46 10.96
N GLY A 139 2.13 1.69 11.36
CA GLY A 139 1.24 2.64 10.68
C GLY A 139 1.78 4.07 10.67
N ALA A 140 2.37 4.52 11.78
CA ALA A 140 3.00 5.84 11.88
C ALA A 140 4.21 5.96 10.93
N ALA A 141 5.08 4.94 10.86
CA ALA A 141 6.23 4.92 9.97
C ALA A 141 5.80 4.98 8.49
N PHE A 142 4.78 4.19 8.11
CA PHE A 142 4.21 4.26 6.77
C PHE A 142 3.60 5.62 6.46
N GLY A 143 2.77 6.16 7.37
CA GLY A 143 2.14 7.46 7.18
C GLY A 143 3.17 8.57 6.96
N LEU A 144 4.21 8.63 7.81
CA LEU A 144 5.31 9.58 7.66
C LEU A 144 6.11 9.34 6.37
N GLY A 145 6.42 8.08 6.04
CA GLY A 145 7.16 7.72 4.84
C GLY A 145 6.44 8.12 3.56
N PHE A 146 5.13 7.90 3.48
CA PHE A 146 4.32 8.31 2.32
C PHE A 146 4.07 9.82 2.22
N VAL A 147 4.29 10.59 3.28
CA VAL A 147 4.30 12.06 3.22
C VAL A 147 5.68 12.57 2.78
N ILE A 148 6.74 12.07 3.40
CA ILE A 148 8.11 12.53 3.20
C ILE A 148 8.69 12.02 1.87
N GLY A 149 8.44 10.75 1.53
CA GLY A 149 9.02 10.08 0.37
C GLY A 149 8.74 10.80 -0.96
N PRO A 150 7.47 11.04 -1.34
CA PRO A 150 7.15 11.73 -2.58
C PRO A 150 7.66 13.17 -2.63
N ALA A 151 7.67 13.90 -1.50
CA ALA A 151 8.22 15.24 -1.42
C ALA A 151 9.72 15.25 -1.78
N ILE A 152 10.51 14.41 -1.10
CA ILE A 152 11.95 14.28 -1.36
C ILE A 152 12.19 13.73 -2.76
N GLY A 153 11.41 12.71 -3.18
CA GLY A 153 11.52 12.07 -4.49
C GLY A 153 11.29 13.05 -5.64
N GLY A 154 10.27 13.90 -5.52
CA GLY A 154 9.97 14.94 -6.49
C GLY A 154 11.08 16.00 -6.58
N ILE A 155 11.56 16.49 -5.43
CA ILE A 155 12.66 17.47 -5.37
C ILE A 155 13.95 16.89 -5.96
N ILE A 156 14.37 15.71 -5.52
CA ILE A 156 15.60 15.07 -5.97
C ILE A 156 15.50 14.61 -7.42
N GLY A 157 14.31 14.16 -7.85
CA GLY A 157 14.02 13.78 -9.23
C GLY A 157 14.21 14.94 -10.22
N SER A 158 14.06 16.20 -9.78
CA SER A 158 14.32 17.37 -10.63
C SER A 158 15.80 17.56 -10.98
N PHE A 159 16.72 16.99 -10.20
CA PHE A 159 18.16 16.98 -10.52
C PHE A 159 18.57 15.82 -11.45
N GLY A 160 17.69 14.87 -11.68
CA GLY A 160 17.88 13.73 -12.57
C GLY A 160 17.16 12.47 -12.09
N HIS A 161 16.63 11.68 -13.02
CA HIS A 161 15.77 10.54 -12.73
C HIS A 161 16.43 9.40 -11.94
N ASN A 162 17.75 9.32 -11.94
CA ASN A 162 18.51 8.29 -11.23
C ASN A 162 18.68 8.62 -9.72
N TRP A 163 18.67 9.90 -9.36
CA TRP A 163 18.99 10.34 -8.01
C TRP A 163 18.04 9.82 -6.91
N PRO A 164 16.72 9.75 -7.11
CA PRO A 164 15.84 9.18 -6.10
C PRO A 164 16.11 7.70 -5.83
N PHE A 165 16.47 6.92 -6.85
CA PHE A 165 16.87 5.52 -6.67
C PHE A 165 18.22 5.40 -5.94
N ILE A 166 19.20 6.26 -6.28
CA ILE A 166 20.50 6.29 -5.60
C ILE A 166 20.31 6.64 -4.12
N LEU A 167 19.48 7.64 -3.82
CA LEU A 167 19.17 7.99 -2.42
C LEU A 167 18.51 6.82 -1.69
N ALA A 168 17.49 6.18 -2.28
CA ALA A 168 16.84 5.01 -1.71
C ALA A 168 17.83 3.87 -1.45
N ALA A 169 18.76 3.63 -2.38
CA ALA A 169 19.83 2.65 -2.23
C ALA A 169 20.76 2.99 -1.06
N ILE A 170 21.21 4.24 -0.96
CA ILE A 170 22.07 4.70 0.14
C ILE A 170 21.35 4.52 1.48
N MET A 171 20.08 4.92 1.58
CA MET A 171 19.28 4.76 2.80
C MET A 171 19.13 3.30 3.20
N SER A 172 18.79 2.41 2.25
CA SER A 172 18.60 1.00 2.51
C SER A 172 19.90 0.28 2.89
N LEU A 173 21.00 0.53 2.16
CA LEU A 173 22.30 -0.06 2.45
C LEU A 173 22.91 0.48 3.75
N THR A 174 22.73 1.77 4.06
CA THR A 174 23.15 2.33 5.35
C THR A 174 22.38 1.67 6.50
N ASN A 175 21.06 1.49 6.34
CA ASN A 175 20.25 0.80 7.33
C ASN A 175 20.63 -0.68 7.47
N PHE A 176 20.98 -1.36 6.38
CA PHE A 176 21.54 -2.70 6.39
C PHE A 176 22.84 -2.77 7.19
N ILE A 177 23.80 -1.89 6.88
CA ILE A 177 25.09 -1.83 7.59
C ILE A 177 24.87 -1.54 9.07
N PHE A 178 24.03 -0.56 9.40
CA PHE A 178 23.70 -0.25 10.79
C PHE A 178 23.06 -1.45 11.50
N GLY A 179 22.15 -2.16 10.82
CA GLY A 179 21.51 -3.36 11.34
C GLY A 179 22.48 -4.50 11.62
N LEU A 180 23.56 -4.65 10.85
CA LEU A 180 24.61 -5.66 11.11
C LEU A 180 25.23 -5.50 12.49
N PHE A 181 25.38 -4.28 12.99
CA PHE A 181 26.03 -3.98 14.26
C PHE A 181 25.06 -3.83 15.43
N VAL A 182 23.82 -3.35 15.17
CA VAL A 182 22.90 -2.89 16.23
C VAL A 182 21.71 -3.82 16.43
N LEU A 183 21.26 -4.54 15.38
CA LEU A 183 20.07 -5.39 15.47
C LEU A 183 20.40 -6.75 16.11
N PRO A 184 19.92 -7.04 17.33
CA PRO A 184 20.03 -8.39 17.91
C PRO A 184 18.97 -9.31 17.32
N GLU A 185 19.15 -10.62 17.51
CA GLU A 185 18.12 -11.61 17.19
C GLU A 185 16.97 -11.53 18.21
N SER A 186 15.71 -11.59 17.71
CA SER A 186 14.52 -11.59 18.57
C SER A 186 14.00 -13.00 18.84
N LEU A 187 14.24 -13.95 17.93
CA LEU A 187 13.75 -15.31 18.02
C LEU A 187 14.83 -16.25 18.55
N PRO A 188 14.75 -16.69 19.82
CA PRO A 188 15.70 -17.65 20.40
C PRO A 188 15.79 -18.95 19.60
N ALA A 189 16.95 -19.59 19.56
CA ALA A 189 17.19 -20.78 18.76
C ALA A 189 16.21 -21.93 19.10
N GLU A 190 15.82 -22.04 20.37
CA GLU A 190 14.90 -23.06 20.89
C GLU A 190 13.46 -22.89 20.40
N LYS A 191 13.08 -21.65 20.00
CA LYS A 191 11.75 -21.33 19.49
C LYS A 191 11.66 -21.37 17.95
N ARG A 192 12.75 -21.62 17.25
CA ARG A 192 12.79 -21.69 15.80
C ARG A 192 12.10 -22.94 15.27
N LYS A 193 11.31 -22.79 14.22
CA LYS A 193 10.66 -23.91 13.54
C LYS A 193 11.68 -24.74 12.77
N THR A 194 11.55 -26.06 12.83
CA THR A 194 12.43 -27.01 12.12
C THR A 194 12.07 -27.11 10.63
N LYS A 195 10.79 -26.88 10.27
CA LYS A 195 10.27 -26.99 8.90
C LYS A 195 9.47 -25.77 8.50
N VAL A 196 9.50 -25.44 7.21
CA VAL A 196 8.63 -24.43 6.60
C VAL A 196 7.22 -25.01 6.49
N ASP A 197 6.23 -24.33 7.04
CA ASP A 197 4.83 -24.76 6.96
C ASP A 197 4.25 -24.42 5.58
N LYS A 198 4.11 -25.46 4.75
CA LYS A 198 3.57 -25.33 3.39
C LYS A 198 2.09 -24.98 3.35
N SER A 199 1.34 -25.20 4.44
CA SER A 199 -0.11 -24.91 4.49
C SER A 199 -0.38 -23.41 4.47
N GLN A 200 0.54 -22.60 5.01
CA GLN A 200 0.45 -21.14 5.06
C GLN A 200 0.83 -20.47 3.73
N LEU A 201 1.31 -21.23 2.74
CA LEU A 201 1.76 -20.71 1.44
C LEU A 201 0.64 -20.54 0.40
N ASN A 202 -0.62 -20.84 0.75
CA ASN A 202 -1.74 -20.71 -0.19
C ASN A 202 -2.80 -19.68 0.29
N PRO A 203 -2.54 -18.38 0.12
CA PRO A 203 -3.47 -17.33 0.52
C PRO A 203 -4.75 -17.28 -0.34
N ILE A 204 -4.75 -17.87 -1.53
CA ILE A 204 -5.88 -17.83 -2.46
C ILE A 204 -7.09 -18.56 -1.88
N ARG A 205 -6.87 -19.72 -1.26
CA ARG A 205 -7.96 -20.49 -0.66
C ARG A 205 -8.68 -19.72 0.44
N SER A 206 -7.93 -19.07 1.33
CA SER A 206 -8.50 -18.27 2.42
C SER A 206 -9.33 -17.11 1.88
N VAL A 207 -8.84 -16.42 0.84
CA VAL A 207 -9.61 -15.36 0.15
C VAL A 207 -10.93 -15.88 -0.41
N ILE A 208 -10.91 -16.98 -1.18
CA ILE A 208 -12.12 -17.56 -1.77
C ILE A 208 -13.11 -17.95 -0.67
N THR A 209 -12.64 -18.64 0.38
CA THR A 209 -13.50 -19.07 1.50
C THR A 209 -14.14 -17.85 2.17
N ALA A 210 -13.39 -16.80 2.46
CA ALA A 210 -13.90 -15.61 3.11
C ALA A 210 -14.91 -14.84 2.24
N MET A 211 -14.66 -14.71 0.94
CA MET A 211 -15.52 -13.96 0.02
C MET A 211 -16.85 -14.64 -0.26
N PHE A 212 -16.93 -15.97 -0.23
CA PHE A 212 -18.12 -16.68 -0.67
C PHE A 212 -18.83 -17.47 0.44
N TYR A 213 -18.11 -17.90 1.46
CA TYR A 213 -18.64 -18.82 2.48
C TYR A 213 -18.69 -18.22 3.90
N SER A 214 -18.09 -17.04 4.11
CA SER A 214 -18.13 -16.38 5.42
C SER A 214 -19.50 -15.73 5.70
N PRO A 215 -19.98 -15.76 6.94
CA PRO A 215 -21.10 -14.92 7.36
C PRO A 215 -20.87 -13.42 7.05
N ALA A 216 -19.62 -12.96 7.14
CA ALA A 216 -19.22 -11.58 6.86
C ALA A 216 -18.95 -11.30 5.36
N ALA A 217 -19.30 -12.20 4.43
CA ALA A 217 -18.97 -12.08 3.01
C ALA A 217 -19.32 -10.71 2.39
N ILE A 218 -20.44 -10.10 2.77
CA ILE A 218 -20.86 -8.78 2.28
C ILE A 218 -19.82 -7.71 2.67
N LEU A 219 -19.36 -7.73 3.92
CA LEU A 219 -18.35 -6.80 4.41
C LEU A 219 -16.97 -7.06 3.79
N ILE A 220 -16.65 -8.33 3.53
CA ILE A 220 -15.42 -8.74 2.86
C ILE A 220 -15.42 -8.29 1.39
N TRP A 221 -16.54 -8.42 0.69
CA TRP A 221 -16.70 -7.86 -0.66
C TRP A 221 -16.63 -6.34 -0.65
N ALA A 222 -17.22 -5.66 0.34
CA ALA A 222 -17.10 -4.21 0.50
C ALA A 222 -15.66 -3.80 0.74
N PHE A 223 -14.91 -4.56 1.55
CA PHE A 223 -13.49 -4.35 1.79
C PHE A 223 -12.67 -4.52 0.49
N PHE A 224 -12.91 -5.58 -0.28
CA PHE A 224 -12.26 -5.81 -1.56
C PHE A 224 -12.52 -4.68 -2.55
N LEU A 225 -13.79 -4.30 -2.77
CA LEU A 225 -14.16 -3.26 -3.73
C LEU A 225 -13.63 -1.88 -3.32
N THR A 226 -13.62 -1.55 -2.02
CA THR A 226 -13.06 -0.30 -1.52
C THR A 226 -11.54 -0.26 -1.70
N ASN A 227 -10.83 -1.36 -1.41
CA ASN A 227 -9.39 -1.46 -1.69
C ASN A 227 -9.11 -1.36 -3.19
N LEU A 228 -9.88 -2.07 -4.02
CA LEU A 228 -9.71 -2.02 -5.47
C LEU A 228 -9.90 -0.59 -6.00
N ALA A 229 -10.96 0.10 -5.59
CA ALA A 229 -11.19 1.50 -5.95
C ALA A 229 -10.05 2.42 -5.47
N GLY A 230 -9.54 2.19 -4.26
CA GLY A 230 -8.41 2.92 -3.69
C GLY A 230 -7.11 2.78 -4.49
N GLN A 231 -6.90 1.65 -5.17
CA GLN A 231 -5.73 1.45 -6.03
C GLN A 231 -5.69 2.39 -7.24
N SER A 232 -6.79 3.06 -7.60
CA SER A 232 -6.80 4.06 -8.68
C SER A 232 -5.79 5.18 -8.42
N HIS A 233 -5.71 5.64 -7.18
CA HIS A 233 -4.85 6.76 -6.79
C HIS A 233 -3.35 6.47 -7.00
N PRO A 234 -2.75 5.46 -6.37
CA PRO A 234 -1.33 5.14 -6.58
C PRO A 234 -1.03 4.68 -8.01
N SER A 235 -2.03 4.14 -8.74
CA SER A 235 -1.83 3.60 -10.08
C SER A 235 -1.76 4.66 -11.18
N ILE A 236 -2.48 5.77 -11.06
CA ILE A 236 -2.57 6.72 -12.17
C ILE A 236 -2.28 8.17 -11.79
N TRP A 237 -2.09 8.50 -10.51
CA TRP A 237 -1.93 9.90 -10.09
C TRP A 237 -0.82 10.63 -10.85
N ALA A 238 0.38 10.06 -10.88
CA ALA A 238 1.52 10.64 -11.57
C ALA A 238 1.30 10.72 -13.10
N LEU A 239 0.72 9.68 -13.70
CA LEU A 239 0.39 9.66 -15.13
C LEU A 239 -0.68 10.69 -15.48
N PHE A 240 -1.75 10.74 -14.70
CA PHE A 240 -2.89 11.63 -14.91
C PHE A 240 -2.52 13.11 -14.77
N THR A 241 -1.76 13.45 -13.70
CA THR A 241 -1.36 14.83 -13.44
C THR A 241 -0.32 15.31 -14.44
N HIS A 242 0.60 14.44 -14.85
CA HIS A 242 1.52 14.75 -15.94
C HIS A 242 0.78 14.98 -17.26
N TYR A 243 -0.08 14.04 -17.68
CA TYR A 243 -0.82 14.13 -18.93
C TYR A 243 -1.74 15.37 -19.00
N LYS A 244 -2.48 15.63 -17.92
CA LYS A 244 -3.51 16.65 -17.91
C LYS A 244 -3.01 18.07 -17.62
N PHE A 245 -2.02 18.20 -16.73
CA PHE A 245 -1.53 19.47 -16.23
C PHE A 245 -0.06 19.74 -16.59
N GLN A 246 0.59 18.80 -17.27
CA GLN A 246 2.03 18.85 -17.61
C GLN A 246 2.93 19.01 -16.37
N TRP A 247 2.50 18.44 -15.23
CA TRP A 247 3.25 18.51 -14.00
C TRP A 247 4.57 17.75 -14.12
N ASN A 248 5.61 18.37 -13.60
CA ASN A 248 6.93 17.74 -13.44
C ASN A 248 6.99 16.89 -12.15
N SER A 249 8.08 16.18 -11.95
CA SER A 249 8.27 15.28 -10.79
C SER A 249 8.13 15.99 -9.45
N MET A 250 8.56 17.27 -9.35
CA MET A 250 8.46 18.06 -8.12
C MET A 250 7.00 18.39 -7.79
N GLU A 251 6.22 18.83 -8.77
CA GLU A 251 4.79 19.14 -8.59
C GLU A 251 3.99 17.89 -8.23
N ILE A 252 4.29 16.75 -8.87
CA ILE A 252 3.71 15.45 -8.55
C ILE A 252 4.06 15.06 -7.10
N GLY A 253 5.32 15.19 -6.71
CA GLY A 253 5.79 14.88 -5.36
C GLY A 253 5.08 15.71 -4.28
N ILE A 254 4.97 17.03 -4.50
CA ILE A 254 4.25 17.94 -3.59
C ILE A 254 2.77 17.54 -3.49
N SER A 255 2.12 17.24 -4.62
CA SER A 255 0.71 16.85 -4.62
C SER A 255 0.45 15.55 -3.88
N LEU A 256 1.32 14.55 -4.02
CA LEU A 256 1.25 13.29 -3.27
C LEU A 256 1.47 13.51 -1.76
N THR A 257 2.32 14.47 -1.40
CA THR A 257 2.48 14.87 0.01
C THR A 257 1.19 15.45 0.57
N VAL A 258 0.50 16.31 -0.17
CA VAL A 258 -0.83 16.84 0.22
C VAL A 258 -1.86 15.73 0.37
N VAL A 259 -1.87 14.76 -0.56
CA VAL A 259 -2.71 13.56 -0.48
C VAL A 259 -2.41 12.76 0.81
N GLY A 260 -1.13 12.52 1.10
CA GLY A 260 -0.70 11.80 2.30
C GLY A 260 -1.13 12.50 3.59
N ILE A 261 -0.97 13.82 3.66
CA ILE A 261 -1.41 14.64 4.81
C ILE A 261 -2.93 14.58 4.96
N ALA A 262 -3.68 14.80 3.88
CA ALA A 262 -5.15 14.77 3.92
C ALA A 262 -5.67 13.39 4.40
N PHE A 263 -5.12 12.31 3.86
CA PHE A 263 -5.47 10.95 4.26
C PHE A 263 -5.11 10.66 5.72
N GLY A 264 -3.90 11.02 6.16
CA GLY A 264 -3.42 10.82 7.53
C GLY A 264 -4.24 11.62 8.56
N LEU A 265 -4.53 12.89 8.27
CA LEU A 265 -5.40 13.71 9.12
C LEU A 265 -6.83 13.15 9.17
N GLY A 266 -7.38 12.73 8.03
CA GLY A 266 -8.69 12.11 7.98
C GLY A 266 -8.76 10.83 8.82
N GLN A 267 -7.76 9.96 8.71
CA GLN A 267 -7.70 8.72 9.48
C GLN A 267 -7.54 9.00 10.99
N GLY A 268 -6.69 9.97 11.37
CA GLY A 268 -6.43 10.31 12.76
C GLY A 268 -7.57 11.06 13.45
N PHE A 269 -8.17 12.05 12.76
CA PHE A 269 -9.19 12.92 13.37
C PHE A 269 -10.61 12.50 13.03
N THR A 270 -10.92 12.30 11.74
CA THR A 270 -12.30 12.04 11.30
C THR A 270 -12.80 10.71 11.85
N THR A 271 -11.98 9.68 11.85
CA THR A 271 -12.34 8.38 12.44
C THR A 271 -12.62 8.47 13.92
N ARG A 272 -11.82 9.23 14.69
CA ARG A 272 -12.00 9.38 16.14
C ARG A 272 -13.20 10.24 16.51
N ILE A 273 -13.57 11.22 15.69
CA ILE A 273 -14.62 12.19 16.02
C ILE A 273 -15.97 11.76 15.45
N VAL A 274 -15.99 11.28 14.20
CA VAL A 274 -17.24 11.01 13.48
C VAL A 274 -17.76 9.61 13.77
N THR A 275 -16.92 8.57 13.70
CA THR A 275 -17.36 7.18 13.86
C THR A 275 -18.05 6.90 15.20
N PRO A 276 -17.58 7.39 16.36
CA PRO A 276 -18.29 7.18 17.63
C PRO A 276 -19.67 7.84 17.69
N LYS A 277 -19.87 8.96 16.95
CA LYS A 277 -21.13 9.70 16.96
C LYS A 277 -22.22 9.09 16.08
N ILE A 278 -21.84 8.57 14.90
CA ILE A 278 -22.82 8.09 13.92
C ILE A 278 -22.86 6.56 13.79
N GLY A 279 -21.86 5.87 14.36
CA GLY A 279 -21.69 4.41 14.29
C GLY A 279 -20.99 3.95 13.00
N GLU A 280 -20.42 2.74 13.04
CA GLU A 280 -19.56 2.19 11.97
C GLU A 280 -20.29 2.06 10.63
N LEU A 281 -21.48 1.45 10.61
CA LEU A 281 -22.24 1.24 9.37
C LEU A 281 -22.60 2.57 8.67
N LYS A 282 -23.03 3.58 9.44
CA LYS A 282 -23.31 4.91 8.86
C LYS A 282 -22.03 5.58 8.38
N SER A 283 -20.91 5.41 9.10
CA SER A 283 -19.58 5.90 8.69
C SER A 283 -19.14 5.31 7.35
N VAL A 284 -19.35 4.00 7.14
CA VAL A 284 -19.08 3.34 5.86
C VAL A 284 -19.96 3.93 4.75
N ILE A 285 -21.28 4.00 4.96
CA ILE A 285 -22.21 4.51 3.93
C ILE A 285 -21.88 5.96 3.57
N TYR A 286 -21.71 6.83 4.56
CA TYR A 286 -21.37 8.24 4.36
C TYR A 286 -20.02 8.38 3.64
N GLY A 287 -19.00 7.68 4.12
CA GLY A 287 -17.67 7.73 3.51
C GLY A 287 -17.65 7.21 2.06
N LEU A 288 -18.43 6.15 1.74
CA LEU A 288 -18.56 5.65 0.36
C LEU A 288 -19.25 6.66 -0.56
N ILE A 289 -20.30 7.38 -0.09
CA ILE A 289 -20.95 8.44 -0.88
C ILE A 289 -19.95 9.55 -1.20
N VAL A 290 -19.19 10.01 -0.20
CA VAL A 290 -18.16 11.04 -0.39
C VAL A 290 -17.04 10.52 -1.30
N LEU A 291 -16.68 9.25 -1.22
CA LEU A 291 -15.65 8.63 -2.06
C LEU A 291 -16.07 8.57 -3.54
N VAL A 292 -17.34 8.23 -3.83
CA VAL A 292 -17.89 8.32 -5.19
C VAL A 292 -17.77 9.74 -5.73
N ALA A 293 -18.21 10.73 -4.94
CA ALA A 293 -18.13 12.14 -5.33
C ALA A 293 -16.67 12.57 -5.57
N ASN A 294 -15.75 12.13 -4.71
CA ASN A 294 -14.32 12.42 -4.82
C ASN A 294 -13.72 11.87 -6.13
N PHE A 295 -13.99 10.59 -6.47
CA PHE A 295 -13.51 10.02 -7.72
C PHE A 295 -14.10 10.70 -8.95
N LEU A 296 -15.39 11.05 -8.94
CA LEU A 296 -16.02 11.78 -10.04
C LEU A 296 -15.42 13.19 -10.18
N LEU A 297 -15.14 13.87 -9.06
CA LEU A 297 -14.45 15.17 -9.11
C LEU A 297 -13.05 15.01 -9.73
N TYR A 298 -12.25 14.02 -9.32
CA TYR A 298 -10.95 13.76 -9.94
C TYR A 298 -11.05 13.50 -11.47
N ALA A 299 -12.08 12.79 -11.91
CA ALA A 299 -12.28 12.55 -13.33
C ALA A 299 -12.58 13.86 -14.12
N LEU A 300 -13.30 14.79 -13.50
CA LEU A 300 -13.82 16.00 -14.12
C LEU A 300 -12.94 17.24 -13.94
N VAL A 301 -11.89 17.20 -13.09
CA VAL A 301 -11.01 18.37 -12.87
C VAL A 301 -10.45 18.89 -14.21
N THR A 302 -10.43 20.19 -14.37
CA THR A 302 -9.85 20.86 -15.55
C THR A 302 -8.67 21.75 -15.21
N LYS A 303 -8.54 22.15 -13.95
CA LYS A 303 -7.48 23.04 -13.45
C LYS A 303 -6.78 22.42 -12.23
N SER A 304 -5.50 22.69 -12.07
CA SER A 304 -4.68 22.13 -10.98
C SER A 304 -5.24 22.39 -9.58
N TRP A 305 -5.77 23.59 -9.30
CA TRP A 305 -6.34 23.91 -7.99
C TRP A 305 -7.58 23.08 -7.65
N MET A 306 -8.38 22.67 -8.64
CA MET A 306 -9.56 21.82 -8.43
C MET A 306 -9.15 20.43 -7.95
N LEU A 307 -7.98 19.95 -8.36
CA LEU A 307 -7.43 18.67 -7.89
C LEU A 307 -7.15 18.72 -6.39
N TYR A 308 -6.52 19.82 -5.91
CA TYR A 308 -6.28 20.03 -4.47
C TYR A 308 -7.58 20.18 -3.68
N ALA A 309 -8.58 20.89 -4.24
CA ALA A 309 -9.89 21.00 -3.62
C ALA A 309 -10.57 19.62 -3.49
N ALA A 310 -10.53 18.79 -4.55
CA ALA A 310 -11.05 17.42 -4.49
C ALA A 310 -10.28 16.56 -3.47
N THR A 311 -8.96 16.74 -3.36
CA THR A 311 -8.12 16.00 -2.37
C THR A 311 -8.55 16.27 -0.93
N SER A 312 -9.11 17.44 -0.60
CA SER A 312 -9.63 17.71 0.75
C SER A 312 -10.75 16.75 1.19
N LEU A 313 -11.47 16.13 0.24
CA LEU A 313 -12.50 15.13 0.56
C LEU A 313 -11.91 13.84 1.14
N LEU A 314 -10.61 13.58 0.97
CA LEU A 314 -9.93 12.43 1.60
C LEU A 314 -10.01 12.48 3.13
N LEU A 315 -10.14 13.67 3.72
CA LEU A 315 -10.41 13.83 5.16
C LEU A 315 -11.65 13.06 5.61
N PHE A 316 -12.66 12.96 4.77
CA PHE A 316 -13.95 12.34 5.10
C PHE A 316 -14.06 10.89 4.58
N THR A 317 -13.36 10.53 3.51
CA THR A 317 -13.40 9.17 2.95
C THR A 317 -12.55 8.18 3.74
N SER A 318 -11.54 8.65 4.47
CA SER A 318 -10.60 7.83 5.26
C SER A 318 -11.26 7.03 6.39
N ILE A 319 -12.51 7.34 6.77
CA ILE A 319 -13.28 6.60 7.78
C ILE A 319 -13.78 5.24 7.29
N VAL A 320 -13.85 4.99 5.98
CA VAL A 320 -14.44 3.78 5.39
C VAL A 320 -13.68 2.52 5.80
N MET A 321 -12.37 2.51 5.56
CA MET A 321 -11.55 1.31 5.80
C MET A 321 -11.48 0.89 7.27
N PRO A 322 -11.20 1.79 8.24
CA PRO A 322 -11.19 1.42 9.64
C PRO A 322 -12.56 0.92 10.12
N SER A 323 -13.65 1.54 9.65
CA SER A 323 -15.00 1.12 10.02
C SER A 323 -15.37 -0.25 9.45
N LEU A 324 -15.03 -0.53 8.18
CA LEU A 324 -15.21 -1.86 7.58
C LEU A 324 -14.40 -2.92 8.33
N GLN A 325 -13.13 -2.65 8.60
CA GLN A 325 -12.25 -3.59 9.29
C GLN A 325 -12.73 -3.88 10.71
N SER A 326 -13.19 -2.86 11.43
CA SER A 326 -13.80 -3.02 12.76
C SER A 326 -15.05 -3.91 12.73
N MET A 327 -15.96 -3.67 11.77
CA MET A 327 -17.20 -4.46 11.64
C MET A 327 -16.90 -5.93 11.28
N ILE A 328 -15.94 -6.18 10.38
CA ILE A 328 -15.52 -7.54 10.02
C ILE A 328 -14.91 -8.26 11.24
N THR A 329 -14.03 -7.57 11.97
CA THR A 329 -13.32 -8.12 13.12
C THR A 329 -14.28 -8.45 14.27
N LYS A 330 -15.25 -7.57 14.57
CA LYS A 330 -16.27 -7.81 15.62
C LYS A 330 -17.14 -9.03 15.34
N GLY A 331 -17.41 -9.32 14.08
CA GLY A 331 -18.23 -10.48 13.66
C GLY A 331 -17.47 -11.81 13.62
N THR A 332 -16.19 -11.86 14.04
CA THR A 332 -15.34 -13.04 13.93
C THR A 332 -14.88 -13.51 15.32
N PRO A 333 -14.99 -14.80 15.67
CA PRO A 333 -14.52 -15.36 16.92
C PRO A 333 -13.03 -15.07 17.18
N SER A 334 -12.63 -14.99 18.45
CA SER A 334 -11.24 -14.67 18.85
C SER A 334 -10.21 -15.66 18.30
N GLU A 335 -10.60 -16.95 18.20
CA GLU A 335 -9.75 -18.02 17.69
C GLU A 335 -9.45 -17.88 16.19
N GLU A 336 -10.35 -17.25 15.43
CA GLU A 336 -10.25 -17.08 13.98
C GLU A 336 -9.68 -15.72 13.56
N GLN A 337 -9.41 -14.83 14.50
CA GLN A 337 -8.92 -13.45 14.22
C GLN A 337 -7.61 -13.45 13.43
N GLY A 338 -6.71 -14.40 13.72
CA GLY A 338 -5.44 -14.52 13.00
C GLY A 338 -5.62 -14.88 11.52
N GLU A 339 -6.51 -15.85 11.23
CA GLU A 339 -6.84 -16.26 9.86
C GLU A 339 -7.54 -15.13 9.11
N LEU A 340 -8.47 -14.43 9.78
CA LEU A 340 -9.13 -13.26 9.22
C LEU A 340 -8.13 -12.17 8.81
N GLN A 341 -7.22 -11.78 9.69
CA GLN A 341 -6.23 -10.75 9.37
C GLN A 341 -5.34 -11.16 8.20
N GLY A 342 -4.91 -12.42 8.15
CA GLY A 342 -4.19 -12.98 7.00
C GLY A 342 -5.00 -12.87 5.70
N THR A 343 -6.29 -13.14 5.76
CA THR A 343 -7.20 -13.04 4.62
C THR A 343 -7.38 -11.59 4.15
N LEU A 344 -7.55 -10.63 5.06
CA LEU A 344 -7.65 -9.21 4.72
C LEU A 344 -6.36 -8.68 4.07
N VAL A 345 -5.20 -9.11 4.55
CA VAL A 345 -3.90 -8.80 3.93
C VAL A 345 -3.81 -9.41 2.53
N ALA A 346 -4.24 -10.65 2.34
CA ALA A 346 -4.25 -11.30 1.03
C ALA A 346 -5.19 -10.59 0.04
N ILE A 347 -6.38 -10.14 0.48
CA ILE A 347 -7.30 -9.33 -0.32
C ILE A 347 -6.65 -8.01 -0.73
N THR A 348 -6.01 -7.30 0.20
CA THR A 348 -5.31 -6.04 -0.09
C THR A 348 -4.20 -6.27 -1.12
N SER A 349 -3.41 -7.33 -0.98
CA SER A 349 -2.36 -7.68 -1.94
C SER A 349 -2.93 -8.01 -3.32
N LEU A 350 -4.04 -8.75 -3.38
CA LEU A 350 -4.71 -9.09 -4.65
C LEU A 350 -5.20 -7.81 -5.37
N THR A 351 -5.78 -6.86 -4.64
CA THR A 351 -6.21 -5.58 -5.22
C THR A 351 -5.02 -4.73 -5.67
N SER A 352 -3.87 -4.83 -5.00
CA SER A 352 -2.63 -4.15 -5.40
C SER A 352 -1.97 -4.78 -6.64
N ILE A 353 -2.33 -6.01 -7.00
CA ILE A 353 -1.94 -6.65 -8.27
C ILE A 353 -2.89 -6.24 -9.39
N ILE A 354 -4.20 -6.37 -9.16
CA ILE A 354 -5.23 -6.16 -10.18
C ILE A 354 -5.45 -4.68 -10.47
N GLY A 355 -5.48 -3.84 -9.43
CA GLY A 355 -5.81 -2.41 -9.55
C GLY A 355 -4.94 -1.66 -10.55
N PRO A 356 -3.60 -1.70 -10.44
CA PRO A 356 -2.74 -1.02 -11.40
C PRO A 356 -2.98 -1.47 -12.85
N LEU A 357 -3.17 -2.78 -13.10
CA LEU A 357 -3.45 -3.30 -14.44
C LEU A 357 -4.76 -2.75 -15.02
N VAL A 358 -5.82 -2.72 -14.21
CA VAL A 358 -7.12 -2.18 -14.61
C VAL A 358 -7.02 -0.69 -14.89
N TYR A 359 -6.49 0.10 -13.95
CA TYR A 359 -6.51 1.56 -14.05
C TYR A 359 -5.53 2.09 -15.09
N THR A 360 -4.33 1.54 -15.17
CA THR A 360 -3.37 1.97 -16.19
C THR A 360 -3.77 1.47 -17.58
N GLY A 361 -4.41 0.30 -17.67
CA GLY A 361 -4.99 -0.20 -18.91
C GLY A 361 -6.11 0.71 -19.44
N LEU A 362 -7.02 1.15 -18.57
CA LEU A 362 -8.04 2.14 -18.93
C LEU A 362 -7.41 3.47 -19.33
N PHE A 363 -6.43 3.96 -18.56
CA PHE A 363 -5.72 5.18 -18.89
C PHE A 363 -5.03 5.08 -20.25
N SER A 364 -4.29 3.98 -20.50
CA SER A 364 -3.64 3.70 -21.78
C SER A 364 -4.63 3.70 -22.93
N PHE A 365 -5.78 3.04 -22.78
CA PHE A 365 -6.80 2.95 -23.81
C PHE A 365 -7.36 4.33 -24.17
N PHE A 366 -7.74 5.13 -23.18
CA PHE A 366 -8.37 6.44 -23.39
C PHE A 366 -7.41 7.61 -23.63
N THR A 367 -6.09 7.36 -23.64
CA THR A 367 -5.06 8.36 -23.99
C THR A 367 -4.40 8.10 -25.33
N LYS A 368 -4.77 7.01 -26.03
CA LYS A 368 -4.31 6.76 -27.40
C LYS A 368 -4.82 7.80 -28.36
N LYS A 369 -4.01 8.17 -29.38
CA LYS A 369 -4.33 9.21 -30.36
C LYS A 369 -5.62 8.95 -31.15
N ASP A 370 -5.96 7.67 -31.37
CA ASP A 370 -7.11 7.26 -32.18
C ASP A 370 -8.41 7.10 -31.38
N HIS A 371 -8.39 7.37 -30.06
CA HIS A 371 -9.55 7.23 -29.19
C HIS A 371 -10.01 8.57 -28.66
N TYR A 372 -11.28 8.62 -28.20
CA TYR A 372 -11.79 9.80 -27.51
C TYR A 372 -10.99 10.06 -26.22
N PRO A 373 -10.36 11.24 -26.05
CA PRO A 373 -9.47 11.50 -24.94
C PRO A 373 -10.25 11.64 -23.63
N LEU A 374 -10.23 10.59 -22.79
CA LEU A 374 -10.87 10.59 -21.49
C LEU A 374 -9.87 10.13 -20.40
N PRO A 375 -8.86 10.93 -20.05
CA PRO A 375 -7.84 10.55 -19.07
C PRO A 375 -8.41 10.31 -17.66
N GLY A 376 -9.62 10.78 -17.35
CA GLY A 376 -10.36 10.54 -16.12
C GLY A 376 -11.07 9.19 -16.04
N ALA A 377 -11.10 8.38 -17.12
CA ALA A 377 -11.79 7.08 -17.16
C ALA A 377 -11.43 6.13 -15.99
N PRO A 378 -10.17 6.02 -15.54
CA PRO A 378 -9.84 5.19 -14.38
C PRO A 378 -10.55 5.65 -13.10
N TYR A 379 -10.70 6.95 -12.87
CA TYR A 379 -11.44 7.46 -11.71
C TYR A 379 -12.95 7.21 -11.84
N ILE A 380 -13.51 7.26 -13.06
CA ILE A 380 -14.91 6.86 -13.30
C ILE A 380 -15.11 5.38 -12.97
N ALA A 381 -14.18 4.52 -13.36
CA ALA A 381 -14.22 3.10 -13.00
C ALA A 381 -14.12 2.89 -11.48
N ALA A 382 -13.24 3.62 -10.79
CA ALA A 382 -13.14 3.60 -9.33
C ALA A 382 -14.45 4.05 -8.66
N ALA A 383 -15.10 5.09 -9.17
CA ALA A 383 -16.43 5.52 -8.72
C ALA A 383 -17.47 4.40 -8.94
N GLY A 384 -17.42 3.70 -10.08
CA GLY A 384 -18.27 2.54 -10.38
C GLY A 384 -18.11 1.40 -9.36
N PHE A 385 -16.88 0.99 -9.07
CA PHE A 385 -16.61 -0.03 -8.03
C PHE A 385 -17.11 0.42 -6.65
N THR A 386 -16.94 1.70 -6.32
CA THR A 386 -17.42 2.28 -5.06
C THR A 386 -18.96 2.32 -5.00
N LEU A 387 -19.64 2.60 -6.11
CA LEU A 387 -21.12 2.53 -6.21
C LEU A 387 -21.63 1.09 -6.03
N VAL A 388 -20.97 0.10 -6.64
CA VAL A 388 -21.30 -1.31 -6.42
C VAL A 388 -21.12 -1.67 -4.95
N CYS A 389 -20.01 -1.24 -4.33
CA CYS A 389 -19.78 -1.42 -2.90
C CYS A 389 -20.90 -0.80 -2.06
N LEU A 390 -21.27 0.45 -2.33
CA LEU A 390 -22.35 1.15 -1.62
C LEU A 390 -23.69 0.41 -1.76
N PHE A 391 -24.01 -0.07 -2.95
CA PHE A 391 -25.22 -0.86 -3.20
C PHE A 391 -25.23 -2.15 -2.38
N LEU A 392 -24.12 -2.90 -2.34
CA LEU A 392 -24.00 -4.13 -1.54
C LEU A 392 -24.17 -3.86 -0.05
N VAL A 393 -23.55 -2.81 0.48
CA VAL A 393 -23.68 -2.43 1.89
C VAL A 393 -25.11 -1.99 2.22
N LEU A 394 -25.77 -1.21 1.37
CA LEU A 394 -27.15 -0.78 1.57
C LEU A 394 -28.14 -1.95 1.52
N LYS A 395 -27.98 -2.86 0.55
CA LYS A 395 -28.80 -4.07 0.43
C LYS A 395 -28.61 -5.01 1.62
N GLY A 396 -27.35 -5.14 2.09
CA GLY A 396 -26.99 -6.02 3.20
C GLY A 396 -27.21 -5.42 4.60
N ARG A 397 -27.65 -4.17 4.73
CA ARG A 397 -27.68 -3.41 6.00
C ARG A 397 -28.37 -4.10 7.17
N HIS A 398 -29.45 -4.86 6.93
CA HIS A 398 -30.17 -5.60 7.99
C HIS A 398 -29.29 -6.74 8.51
N LYS A 399 -28.75 -7.56 7.63
CA LYS A 399 -27.86 -8.68 7.97
C LYS A 399 -26.60 -8.20 8.71
N ILE A 400 -26.04 -7.08 8.26
CA ILE A 400 -24.85 -6.46 8.87
C ILE A 400 -25.17 -5.98 10.30
N ARG A 401 -26.33 -5.36 10.53
CA ARG A 401 -26.77 -4.93 11.89
C ARG A 401 -26.94 -6.10 12.84
N GLU A 402 -27.57 -7.20 12.40
CA GLU A 402 -27.75 -8.39 13.21
C GLU A 402 -26.41 -9.03 13.62
N GLN A 403 -25.38 -8.97 12.75
CA GLN A 403 -24.03 -9.45 13.07
C GLN A 403 -23.29 -8.55 14.05
N SER A 404 -23.57 -7.25 14.06
CA SER A 404 -22.90 -6.28 14.96
C SER A 404 -23.53 -6.22 16.36
N THR A 405 -24.67 -6.86 16.57
CA THR A 405 -25.37 -6.92 17.86
C THR A 405 -25.21 -8.26 18.60
N LYS A 406 -24.60 -9.24 17.97
CA LYS A 406 -24.12 -10.50 18.58
C LYS A 406 -22.67 -10.36 19.01
#